data_29cc9f543221e117ea95d9d7fab7006f
#
_entry.id   29cc9f543221e117ea95d9d7fab7006f
#
_cell.length_a   1.000
_cell.length_b   1.000
_cell.length_c   1.000
_cell.angle_alpha   90.00
_cell.angle_beta   90.00
_cell.angle_gamma   90.00
#
_symmetry.space_group_name_H-M   'P 1'
#
loop_
_entity.id
_entity.type
_entity.pdbx_description
1 polymer ?
#
loop_
_entity_poly.entity_id
_entity_poly.type
_entity_poly.pdbx_seq_one_letter_code
_entity_poly.pdbx_strand_id
1 'polypeptide(L)'
;IFTENGADEICIIVNRLHPQTEAHVRHLMAQPGHAPIRLAVETTPSSMHSFNVLAPWLEDAPFCLTTVDTIFREDDFAAYIRAFRQGQGGLMAVTDYIDDEKPLYVGTDADLRITGFHDSDEGDRYISGGIYALQPEAIATLRRCMAEGRSRMRNFQRALVEDGLELHAWPMSKVLDVDHASDIAKAEAFLSETPTPQP
;
A
#
# COMPACT_ATOMS: atom_id res chain seq x y z
N ILE A 1 -5.77 -5.65 -12.20
CA ILE A 1 -4.34 -5.40 -11.96
C ILE A 1 -3.72 -6.43 -11.00
N PHE A 2 -4.30 -6.74 -9.83
CA PHE A 2 -3.70 -7.70 -8.87
C PHE A 2 -3.65 -9.12 -9.44
N THR A 3 -4.74 -9.61 -10.01
CA THR A 3 -4.82 -10.91 -10.69
C THR A 3 -3.81 -11.04 -11.82
N GLU A 4 -3.68 -10.02 -12.65
CA GLU A 4 -2.76 -9.97 -13.79
C GLU A 4 -1.29 -9.97 -13.34
N ASN A 5 -1.04 -9.47 -12.14
CA ASN A 5 0.27 -9.51 -11.49
C ASN A 5 0.44 -10.72 -10.56
N GLY A 6 -0.44 -11.73 -10.70
CA GLY A 6 -0.29 -13.05 -10.11
C GLY A 6 -0.60 -13.10 -8.62
N ALA A 7 -1.58 -12.34 -8.15
CA ALA A 7 -2.16 -12.54 -6.83
C ALA A 7 -2.95 -13.86 -6.82
N ASP A 8 -2.68 -14.72 -5.84
CA ASP A 8 -3.41 -15.98 -5.65
C ASP A 8 -4.77 -15.75 -4.96
N GLU A 9 -4.86 -14.70 -4.14
CA GLU A 9 -6.07 -14.28 -3.44
C GLU A 9 -6.05 -12.75 -3.24
N ILE A 10 -7.23 -12.13 -3.22
CA ILE A 10 -7.42 -10.70 -2.92
C ILE A 10 -8.23 -10.59 -1.63
N CYS A 11 -7.63 -9.99 -0.60
CA CYS A 11 -8.29 -9.77 0.68
C CYS A 11 -8.76 -8.32 0.78
N ILE A 12 -10.06 -8.10 0.94
CA ILE A 12 -10.67 -6.77 1.00
C ILE A 12 -11.34 -6.57 2.36
N ILE A 13 -11.13 -5.43 2.96
CA ILE A 13 -11.93 -4.96 4.10
C ILE A 13 -12.68 -3.70 3.70
N VAL A 14 -13.97 -3.67 4.00
CA VAL A 14 -14.83 -2.50 3.79
C VAL A 14 -15.47 -2.06 5.10
N ASN A 15 -15.70 -0.75 5.20
CA ASN A 15 -16.36 -0.18 6.37
C ASN A 15 -17.86 -0.53 6.35
N ARG A 16 -18.38 -1.08 7.45
CA ARG A 16 -19.80 -1.43 7.63
C ARG A 16 -20.75 -0.25 7.44
N LEU A 17 -20.26 0.98 7.63
CA LEU A 17 -21.05 2.20 7.43
C LEU A 17 -21.30 2.53 5.95
N HIS A 18 -20.65 1.83 5.02
CA HIS A 18 -20.77 2.05 3.58
C HIS A 18 -21.32 0.82 2.86
N PRO A 19 -22.64 0.53 2.98
CA PRO A 19 -23.23 -0.68 2.42
C PRO A 19 -23.18 -0.75 0.89
N GLN A 20 -23.07 0.39 0.21
CA GLN A 20 -22.89 0.42 -1.24
C GLN A 20 -21.52 -0.15 -1.67
N THR A 21 -20.47 0.15 -0.91
CA THR A 21 -19.12 -0.41 -1.16
C THR A 21 -19.13 -1.91 -0.94
N GLU A 22 -19.77 -2.40 0.14
CA GLU A 22 -19.92 -3.83 0.38
C GLU A 22 -20.68 -4.51 -0.78
N ALA A 23 -21.81 -3.94 -1.21
CA ALA A 23 -22.59 -4.48 -2.32
C ALA A 23 -21.78 -4.54 -3.62
N HIS A 24 -20.97 -3.52 -3.89
CA HIS A 24 -20.08 -3.48 -5.05
C HIS A 24 -19.01 -4.60 -4.98
N VAL A 25 -18.33 -4.78 -3.86
CA VAL A 25 -17.35 -5.86 -3.70
C VAL A 25 -18.00 -7.23 -3.85
N ARG A 26 -19.19 -7.45 -3.25
CA ARG A 26 -19.94 -8.71 -3.43
C ARG A 26 -20.35 -8.97 -4.87
N HIS A 27 -20.66 -7.90 -5.62
CA HIS A 27 -20.92 -8.00 -7.05
C HIS A 27 -19.65 -8.42 -7.82
N LEU A 28 -18.50 -7.82 -7.51
CA LEU A 28 -17.21 -8.23 -8.08
C LEU A 28 -16.90 -9.70 -7.78
N MET A 29 -17.08 -10.15 -6.54
CA MET A 29 -16.84 -11.57 -6.14
C MET A 29 -17.65 -12.57 -6.98
N ALA A 30 -18.80 -12.17 -7.50
CA ALA A 30 -19.65 -13.02 -8.33
C ALA A 30 -19.23 -13.05 -9.82
N GLN A 31 -18.28 -12.20 -10.23
CA GLN A 31 -17.80 -12.14 -11.61
C GLN A 31 -16.63 -13.10 -11.84
N PRO A 32 -16.48 -13.67 -13.03
CA PRO A 32 -15.30 -14.45 -13.38
C PRO A 32 -14.12 -13.55 -13.79
N GLY A 33 -12.91 -14.10 -13.82
CA GLY A 33 -11.75 -13.46 -14.44
C GLY A 33 -10.79 -12.77 -13.45
N HIS A 34 -11.01 -12.95 -12.16
CA HIS A 34 -10.08 -12.47 -11.12
C HIS A 34 -9.71 -13.58 -10.12
N ALA A 35 -8.64 -13.36 -9.36
CA ALA A 35 -8.29 -14.19 -8.23
C ALA A 35 -9.43 -14.23 -7.18
N PRO A 36 -9.60 -15.33 -6.42
CA PRO A 36 -10.59 -15.38 -5.35
C PRO A 36 -10.53 -14.15 -4.45
N ILE A 37 -11.70 -13.60 -4.11
CA ILE A 37 -11.81 -12.45 -3.23
C ILE A 37 -12.33 -12.91 -1.87
N ARG A 38 -11.63 -12.55 -0.80
CA ARG A 38 -12.07 -12.71 0.58
C ARG A 38 -12.45 -11.34 1.15
N LEU A 39 -13.65 -11.23 1.72
CA LEU A 39 -14.22 -9.96 2.18
C LEU A 39 -14.42 -9.95 3.69
N ALA A 40 -13.87 -8.95 4.36
CA ALA A 40 -14.23 -8.56 5.71
C ALA A 40 -15.11 -7.30 5.68
N VAL A 41 -16.13 -7.24 6.57
CA VAL A 41 -17.02 -6.07 6.70
C VAL A 41 -16.98 -5.61 8.13
N GLU A 42 -16.18 -4.57 8.41
CA GLU A 42 -15.92 -4.10 9.76
C GLU A 42 -15.63 -2.60 9.80
N THR A 43 -16.10 -1.93 10.86
CA THR A 43 -15.74 -0.53 11.13
C THR A 43 -14.59 -0.52 12.12
N THR A 44 -13.45 0.01 11.71
CA THR A 44 -12.23 0.03 12.51
C THR A 44 -11.78 1.47 12.80
N PRO A 45 -11.02 1.70 13.89
CA PRO A 45 -10.58 3.04 14.27
C PRO A 45 -9.54 3.66 13.31
N SER A 46 -8.80 2.86 12.55
CA SER A 46 -7.79 3.34 11.60
C SER A 46 -7.44 2.27 10.56
N SER A 47 -6.75 2.67 9.49
CA SER A 47 -6.24 1.76 8.45
C SER A 47 -5.35 0.63 9.01
N MET A 48 -4.53 0.90 10.04
CA MET A 48 -3.75 -0.15 10.69
C MET A 48 -4.63 -1.19 11.40
N HIS A 49 -5.76 -0.78 12.01
CA HIS A 49 -6.73 -1.71 12.59
C HIS A 49 -7.44 -2.52 11.49
N SER A 50 -7.75 -1.89 10.34
CA SER A 50 -8.27 -2.61 9.17
C SER A 50 -7.29 -3.68 8.68
N PHE A 51 -6.01 -3.33 8.58
CA PHE A 51 -4.97 -4.29 8.23
C PHE A 51 -4.88 -5.44 9.24
N ASN A 52 -5.02 -5.16 10.54
CA ASN A 52 -5.01 -6.19 11.58
C ASN A 52 -6.20 -7.18 11.46
N VAL A 53 -7.35 -6.75 10.95
CA VAL A 53 -8.48 -7.65 10.64
C VAL A 53 -8.12 -8.63 9.52
N LEU A 54 -7.35 -8.17 8.52
CA LEU A 54 -6.90 -9.01 7.40
C LEU A 54 -5.69 -9.90 7.76
N ALA A 55 -4.93 -9.54 8.78
CA ALA A 55 -3.67 -10.19 9.15
C ALA A 55 -3.73 -11.73 9.22
N PRO A 56 -4.78 -12.38 9.80
CA PRO A 56 -4.87 -13.84 9.84
C PRO A 56 -4.90 -14.52 8.46
N TRP A 57 -5.18 -13.77 7.40
CA TRP A 57 -5.21 -14.28 6.02
C TRP A 57 -3.88 -14.08 5.28
N LEU A 58 -2.93 -13.37 5.91
CA LEU A 58 -1.68 -12.92 5.30
C LEU A 58 -0.42 -13.50 5.99
N GLU A 59 -0.60 -14.40 6.96
CA GLU A 59 0.49 -14.90 7.81
C GLU A 59 1.42 -15.88 7.11
N ASP A 60 0.93 -16.57 6.08
CA ASP A 60 1.61 -17.73 5.50
C ASP A 60 2.32 -17.42 4.17
N ALA A 61 2.16 -16.23 3.62
CA ALA A 61 2.71 -15.88 2.31
C ALA A 61 3.05 -14.38 2.22
N PRO A 62 4.00 -14.00 1.34
CA PRO A 62 4.24 -12.61 1.01
C PRO A 62 2.97 -11.93 0.48
N PHE A 63 2.77 -10.67 0.83
CA PHE A 63 1.56 -9.93 0.45
C PHE A 63 1.85 -8.51 -0.01
N CYS A 64 0.94 -7.96 -0.78
CA CYS A 64 0.92 -6.54 -1.13
C CYS A 64 -0.31 -5.88 -0.51
N LEU A 65 -0.09 -4.84 0.28
CA LEU A 65 -1.12 -4.05 0.94
C LEU A 65 -1.20 -2.67 0.30
N THR A 66 -2.40 -2.20 0.00
CA THR A 66 -2.68 -0.84 -0.46
C THR A 66 -4.04 -0.37 0.04
N THR A 67 -4.26 0.93 0.04
CA THR A 67 -5.61 1.51 0.19
C THR A 67 -6.34 1.50 -1.16
N VAL A 68 -7.67 1.65 -1.16
CA VAL A 68 -8.49 1.56 -2.38
C VAL A 68 -8.55 2.88 -3.16
N ASP A 69 -8.11 3.95 -2.54
CA ASP A 69 -8.08 5.33 -3.06
C ASP A 69 -6.75 5.70 -3.72
N THR A 70 -5.76 4.84 -3.62
CA THR A 70 -4.44 5.03 -4.23
C THR A 70 -4.47 4.69 -5.71
N ILE A 71 -4.16 5.66 -6.56
CA ILE A 71 -4.11 5.53 -8.02
C ILE A 71 -2.66 5.54 -8.50
N PHE A 72 -2.31 4.56 -9.31
CA PHE A 72 -0.98 4.36 -9.89
C PHE A 72 -1.08 3.74 -11.28
N ARG A 73 0.00 3.79 -12.05
CA ARG A 73 0.05 3.16 -13.38
C ARG A 73 0.23 1.65 -13.27
N GLU A 74 -0.48 0.92 -14.13
CA GLU A 74 -0.42 -0.56 -14.16
C GLU A 74 0.99 -1.08 -14.45
N ASP A 75 1.70 -0.44 -15.38
CA ASP A 75 3.09 -0.82 -15.73
C ASP A 75 4.06 -0.62 -14.56
N ASP A 76 3.92 0.49 -13.81
CA ASP A 76 4.71 0.76 -12.60
C ASP A 76 4.44 -0.32 -11.54
N PHE A 77 3.18 -0.66 -11.34
CA PHE A 77 2.79 -1.70 -10.40
C PHE A 77 3.31 -3.08 -10.82
N ALA A 78 3.23 -3.41 -12.11
CA ALA A 78 3.75 -4.67 -12.62
C ALA A 78 5.28 -4.78 -12.43
N ALA A 79 6.01 -3.68 -12.64
CA ALA A 79 7.46 -3.62 -12.37
C ALA A 79 7.77 -3.77 -10.88
N TYR A 80 7.01 -3.09 -10.03
CA TYR A 80 7.10 -3.15 -8.57
C TYR A 80 6.90 -4.59 -8.05
N ILE A 81 5.85 -5.29 -8.46
CA ILE A 81 5.59 -6.68 -8.03
C ILE A 81 6.67 -7.64 -8.55
N ARG A 82 7.16 -7.44 -9.79
CA ARG A 82 8.29 -8.23 -10.30
C ARG A 82 9.55 -8.05 -9.45
N ALA A 83 9.87 -6.81 -9.08
CA ALA A 83 11.02 -6.52 -8.24
C ALA A 83 10.88 -7.15 -6.84
N PHE A 84 9.71 -7.01 -6.22
CA PHE A 84 9.43 -7.63 -4.92
C PHE A 84 9.64 -9.15 -4.94
N ARG A 85 9.16 -9.84 -5.99
CA ARG A 85 9.32 -11.31 -6.11
C ARG A 85 10.77 -11.77 -6.32
N GLN A 86 11.64 -10.87 -6.78
CA GLN A 86 13.08 -11.15 -6.96
C GLN A 86 13.90 -10.79 -5.72
N GLY A 87 13.37 -9.95 -4.84
CA GLY A 87 14.01 -9.53 -3.60
C GLY A 87 13.72 -10.48 -2.43
N GLN A 88 14.39 -10.22 -1.30
CA GLN A 88 14.19 -10.98 -0.06
C GLN A 88 13.57 -10.15 1.06
N GLY A 89 13.59 -8.83 0.95
CA GLY A 89 13.06 -7.89 1.93
C GLY A 89 11.66 -7.38 1.59
N GLY A 90 11.20 -6.40 2.36
CA GLY A 90 10.00 -5.63 2.05
C GLY A 90 10.31 -4.54 1.00
N LEU A 91 9.34 -4.25 0.14
CA LEU A 91 9.43 -3.21 -0.87
C LEU A 91 8.30 -2.20 -0.65
N MET A 92 8.68 -0.93 -0.48
CA MET A 92 7.74 0.17 -0.22
C MET A 92 7.68 1.08 -1.44
N ALA A 93 6.51 1.23 -2.04
CA ALA A 93 6.33 2.20 -3.11
C ALA A 93 6.52 3.63 -2.57
N VAL A 94 7.34 4.41 -3.26
CA VAL A 94 7.62 5.81 -2.93
C VAL A 94 7.48 6.67 -4.17
N THR A 95 7.24 7.95 -3.98
CA THR A 95 7.18 8.93 -5.08
C THR A 95 7.89 10.22 -4.68
N ASP A 96 8.44 10.94 -5.63
CA ASP A 96 8.92 12.31 -5.44
C ASP A 96 7.87 13.37 -5.84
N TYR A 97 6.67 12.94 -6.21
CA TYR A 97 5.52 13.80 -6.45
C TYR A 97 4.76 14.04 -5.15
N ILE A 98 4.83 15.25 -4.62
CA ILE A 98 4.23 15.63 -3.35
C ILE A 98 2.95 16.44 -3.63
N ASP A 99 1.78 15.83 -3.45
CA ASP A 99 0.45 16.46 -3.52
C ASP A 99 -0.39 16.11 -2.27
N ASP A 100 0.24 15.65 -1.20
CA ASP A 100 -0.38 15.30 0.09
C ASP A 100 -0.21 16.46 1.08
N GLU A 101 -1.27 16.79 1.82
CA GLU A 101 -1.23 17.81 2.87
C GLU A 101 -0.36 17.40 4.08
N LYS A 102 -0.16 16.10 4.28
CA LYS A 102 0.62 15.53 5.40
C LYS A 102 1.46 14.36 4.94
N PRO A 103 2.42 14.58 4.04
CA PRO A 103 3.22 13.51 3.49
C PRO A 103 4.00 12.78 4.61
N LEU A 104 4.28 11.52 4.39
CA LEU A 104 5.21 10.75 5.20
C LEU A 104 6.51 10.63 4.41
N TYR A 105 7.52 11.38 4.81
CA TYR A 105 8.83 11.38 4.17
C TYR A 105 9.57 10.08 4.44
N VAL A 106 10.34 9.62 3.46
CA VAL A 106 11.04 8.33 3.49
C VAL A 106 12.52 8.56 3.36
N GLY A 107 13.24 8.41 4.48
CA GLY A 107 14.70 8.43 4.50
C GLY A 107 15.27 7.18 3.86
N THR A 108 16.22 7.35 2.95
CA THR A 108 16.89 6.24 2.26
C THR A 108 18.40 6.44 2.22
N ASP A 109 19.13 5.34 2.16
CA ASP A 109 20.55 5.36 1.80
C ASP A 109 20.75 5.36 0.27
N ALA A 110 22.01 5.28 -0.17
CA ALA A 110 22.38 5.30 -1.59
C ALA A 110 21.84 4.10 -2.39
N ASP A 111 21.57 2.98 -1.71
CA ASP A 111 21.04 1.75 -2.30
C ASP A 111 19.51 1.65 -2.18
N LEU A 112 18.84 2.78 -1.86
CA LEU A 112 17.41 2.87 -1.61
C LEU A 112 16.90 2.02 -0.43
N ARG A 113 17.79 1.57 0.46
CA ARG A 113 17.36 0.95 1.71
C ARG A 113 16.73 2.00 2.59
N ILE A 114 15.55 1.71 3.14
CA ILE A 114 14.83 2.64 4.01
C ILE A 114 15.49 2.71 5.37
N THR A 115 15.83 3.92 5.79
CA THR A 115 16.48 4.21 7.07
C THR A 115 15.53 4.78 8.11
N GLY A 116 14.38 5.36 7.66
CA GLY A 116 13.37 5.92 8.55
C GLY A 116 12.18 6.51 7.83
N PHE A 117 11.18 6.93 8.62
CA PHE A 117 9.98 7.61 8.16
C PHE A 117 9.74 8.86 9.03
N HIS A 118 9.61 10.04 8.40
CA HIS A 118 9.58 11.34 9.06
C HIS A 118 8.27 12.08 8.78
N ASP A 119 7.78 12.86 9.77
CA ASP A 119 6.59 13.71 9.59
C ASP A 119 6.95 15.09 9.01
N SER A 120 8.24 15.41 8.90
CA SER A 120 8.81 16.64 8.34
C SER A 120 9.86 16.31 7.30
N ASP A 121 10.02 17.20 6.34
CA ASP A 121 11.10 17.11 5.35
C ASP A 121 12.47 17.33 6.04
N GLU A 122 13.28 16.30 6.05
CA GLU A 122 14.66 16.30 6.56
C GLU A 122 15.69 16.29 5.42
N GLY A 123 15.27 16.66 4.21
CA GLY A 123 16.04 16.57 2.99
C GLY A 123 15.79 15.25 2.23
N ASP A 124 14.74 14.55 2.60
CA ASP A 124 14.34 13.31 1.96
C ASP A 124 13.76 13.56 0.56
N ARG A 125 14.16 12.76 -0.40
CA ARG A 125 13.69 12.88 -1.78
C ARG A 125 12.27 12.37 -1.96
N TYR A 126 11.87 11.38 -1.18
CA TYR A 126 10.66 10.60 -1.41
C TYR A 126 9.65 10.73 -0.28
N ILE A 127 8.39 10.52 -0.63
CA ILE A 127 7.29 10.27 0.31
C ILE A 127 6.71 8.86 0.09
N SER A 128 6.05 8.32 1.12
CA SER A 128 5.37 7.02 1.05
C SER A 128 4.20 7.07 0.06
N GLY A 129 4.16 6.13 -0.87
CA GLY A 129 3.10 6.01 -1.89
C GLY A 129 1.94 5.10 -1.46
N GLY A 130 1.85 4.69 -0.19
CA GLY A 130 0.69 3.93 0.31
C GLY A 130 0.59 2.48 -0.17
N ILE A 131 1.61 1.94 -0.84
CA ILE A 131 1.66 0.57 -1.34
C ILE A 131 2.85 -0.15 -0.68
N TYR A 132 2.58 -1.30 -0.08
CA TYR A 132 3.55 -2.04 0.73
C TYR A 132 3.56 -3.50 0.32
N ALA A 133 4.64 -3.98 -0.29
CA ALA A 133 4.86 -5.40 -0.52
C ALA A 133 5.79 -5.93 0.59
N LEU A 134 5.28 -6.83 1.40
CA LEU A 134 5.90 -7.25 2.64
C LEU A 134 5.96 -8.78 2.76
N GLN A 135 6.94 -9.23 3.53
CA GLN A 135 7.05 -10.61 3.94
C GLN A 135 6.13 -10.87 5.17
N PRO A 136 5.71 -12.13 5.42
CA PRO A 136 4.81 -12.48 6.52
C PRO A 136 5.29 -12.03 7.91
N GLU A 137 6.60 -11.89 8.10
CA GLU A 137 7.21 -11.44 9.35
C GLU A 137 6.73 -10.05 9.78
N ALA A 138 6.31 -9.21 8.84
CA ALA A 138 5.72 -7.90 9.11
C ALA A 138 4.44 -7.97 9.96
N ILE A 139 3.74 -9.12 9.95
CA ILE A 139 2.55 -9.34 10.79
C ILE A 139 2.91 -9.37 12.28
N ALA A 140 4.09 -9.85 12.65
CA ALA A 140 4.54 -9.79 14.05
C ALA A 140 4.70 -8.35 14.52
N THR A 141 5.29 -7.47 13.69
CA THR A 141 5.37 -6.02 13.96
C THR A 141 3.98 -5.39 14.10
N LEU A 142 3.04 -5.73 13.21
CA LEU A 142 1.68 -5.25 13.31
C LEU A 142 1.04 -5.63 14.66
N ARG A 143 1.15 -6.89 15.06
CA ARG A 143 0.61 -7.38 16.34
C ARG A 143 1.23 -6.66 17.55
N ARG A 144 2.54 -6.40 17.50
CA ARG A 144 3.23 -5.60 18.52
C ARG A 144 2.66 -4.18 18.56
N CYS A 145 2.52 -3.51 17.42
CA CYS A 145 1.91 -2.18 17.36
C CYS A 145 0.50 -2.15 17.96
N MET A 146 -0.32 -3.17 17.65
CA MET A 146 -1.67 -3.28 18.20
C MET A 146 -1.65 -3.46 19.71
N ALA A 147 -0.76 -4.31 20.25
CA ALA A 147 -0.61 -4.54 21.68
C ALA A 147 -0.13 -3.29 22.43
N GLU A 148 0.70 -2.45 21.80
CA GLU A 148 1.18 -1.17 22.33
C GLU A 148 0.15 -0.03 22.18
N GLY A 149 -1.01 -0.27 21.58
CA GLY A 149 -2.04 0.74 21.31
C GLY A 149 -1.64 1.77 20.26
N ARG A 150 -0.64 1.48 19.42
CA ARG A 150 -0.30 2.32 18.27
C ARG A 150 -1.44 2.30 17.26
N SER A 151 -1.62 3.37 16.52
CA SER A 151 -2.61 3.51 15.44
C SER A 151 -1.98 4.21 14.24
N ARG A 152 -2.66 4.19 13.08
CA ARG A 152 -2.23 4.75 11.78
C ARG A 152 -1.06 3.99 11.14
N MET A 153 -1.13 3.85 9.81
CA MET A 153 -0.14 3.12 9.02
C MET A 153 1.28 3.69 9.13
N ARG A 154 1.44 5.03 9.27
CA ARG A 154 2.77 5.64 9.45
C ARG A 154 3.51 5.12 10.69
N ASN A 155 2.79 4.78 11.77
CA ASN A 155 3.42 4.20 12.96
C ASN A 155 3.80 2.73 12.75
N PHE A 156 3.03 1.99 11.95
CA PHE A 156 3.41 0.65 11.52
C PHE A 156 4.68 0.69 10.63
N GLN A 157 4.75 1.60 9.68
CA GLN A 157 5.95 1.76 8.83
C GLN A 157 7.21 2.04 9.67
N ARG A 158 7.12 2.94 10.66
CA ARG A 158 8.22 3.19 11.60
C ARG A 158 8.60 1.95 12.39
N ALA A 159 7.60 1.22 12.87
CA ALA A 159 7.81 0.00 13.64
C ALA A 159 8.50 -1.10 12.84
N LEU A 160 8.28 -1.20 11.52
CA LEU A 160 9.01 -2.14 10.66
C LEU A 160 10.52 -1.86 10.69
N VAL A 161 10.91 -0.57 10.64
CA VAL A 161 12.33 -0.16 10.73
C VAL A 161 12.86 -0.38 12.15
N GLU A 162 12.08 -0.03 13.19
CA GLU A 162 12.43 -0.28 14.61
C GLU A 162 12.71 -1.76 14.87
N ASP A 163 11.95 -2.66 14.26
CA ASP A 163 12.12 -4.12 14.39
C ASP A 163 13.25 -4.67 13.50
N GLY A 164 13.92 -3.82 12.74
CA GLY A 164 15.06 -4.18 11.90
C GLY A 164 14.69 -4.95 10.63
N LEU A 165 13.45 -4.86 10.16
CA LEU A 165 13.07 -5.47 8.90
C LEU A 165 13.81 -4.78 7.75
N GLU A 166 14.30 -5.57 6.81
CA GLU A 166 14.92 -5.06 5.60
C GLU A 166 13.85 -4.51 4.65
N LEU A 167 13.87 -3.19 4.43
CA LEU A 167 12.92 -2.48 3.60
C LEU A 167 13.67 -1.67 2.54
N HIS A 168 13.19 -1.72 1.30
CA HIS A 168 13.71 -0.91 0.20
C HIS A 168 12.62 -0.01 -0.37
N ALA A 169 13.00 1.20 -0.74
CA ALA A 169 12.15 2.12 -1.46
C ALA A 169 12.13 1.75 -2.96
N TRP A 170 10.92 1.73 -3.54
CA TRP A 170 10.73 1.57 -4.98
C TRP A 170 10.11 2.83 -5.55
N PRO A 171 10.87 3.65 -6.27
CA PRO A 171 10.34 4.86 -6.88
C PRO A 171 9.30 4.52 -7.96
N MET A 172 8.08 5.02 -7.80
CA MET A 172 7.03 5.00 -8.81
C MET A 172 6.95 6.35 -9.51
N SER A 173 6.49 6.37 -10.75
CA SER A 173 6.42 7.61 -11.55
C SER A 173 5.54 8.66 -10.88
N LYS A 174 4.38 8.26 -10.38
CA LYS A 174 3.45 9.09 -9.63
C LYS A 174 2.46 8.18 -8.90
N VAL A 175 2.09 8.59 -7.71
CA VAL A 175 1.02 7.98 -6.92
C VAL A 175 0.09 9.10 -6.47
N LEU A 176 -1.21 8.92 -6.62
CA LEU A 176 -2.25 9.88 -6.24
C LEU A 176 -3.24 9.23 -5.30
N ASP A 177 -3.66 9.97 -4.28
CA ASP A 177 -4.80 9.57 -3.45
C ASP A 177 -6.06 10.34 -3.88
N VAL A 178 -7.19 9.64 -3.94
CA VAL A 178 -8.50 10.22 -4.31
C VAL A 178 -9.32 10.40 -3.05
N ASP A 179 -9.02 11.44 -2.29
CA ASP A 179 -9.72 11.78 -1.05
C ASP A 179 -10.98 12.61 -1.28
N HIS A 180 -11.02 13.37 -2.36
CA HIS A 180 -12.11 14.29 -2.69
C HIS A 180 -12.61 14.09 -4.12
N ALA A 181 -13.86 14.51 -4.38
CA ALA A 181 -14.43 14.45 -5.74
C ALA A 181 -13.61 15.25 -6.78
N SER A 182 -12.90 16.29 -6.37
CA SER A 182 -11.98 17.06 -7.22
C SER A 182 -10.77 16.25 -7.69
N ASP A 183 -10.37 15.22 -6.95
CA ASP A 183 -9.18 14.42 -7.28
C ASP A 183 -9.47 13.40 -8.37
N ILE A 184 -10.75 13.08 -8.60
CA ILE A 184 -11.17 12.17 -9.68
C ILE A 184 -10.68 12.69 -11.03
N ALA A 185 -10.87 13.98 -11.32
CA ALA A 185 -10.43 14.56 -12.59
C ALA A 185 -8.89 14.54 -12.75
N LYS A 186 -8.14 14.73 -11.65
CA LYS A 186 -6.67 14.61 -11.64
C LYS A 186 -6.24 13.15 -11.94
N ALA A 187 -6.92 12.18 -11.30
CA ALA A 187 -6.63 10.76 -11.49
C ALA A 187 -6.94 10.32 -12.94
N GLU A 188 -8.07 10.73 -13.50
CA GLU A 188 -8.44 10.45 -14.90
C GLU A 188 -7.43 11.07 -15.89
N ALA A 189 -7.01 12.31 -15.66
CA ALA A 189 -5.98 12.95 -16.47
C ALA A 189 -4.65 12.19 -16.40
N PHE A 190 -4.21 11.82 -15.19
CA PHE A 190 -2.99 11.06 -14.98
C PHE A 190 -3.00 9.69 -15.69
N LEU A 191 -4.10 8.95 -15.62
CA LEU A 191 -4.23 7.65 -16.28
C LEU A 191 -4.31 7.76 -17.81
N SER A 192 -4.79 8.91 -18.35
CA SER A 192 -4.86 9.15 -19.79
C SER A 192 -3.56 9.64 -20.41
N GLU A 193 -2.60 10.14 -19.61
CA GLU A 193 -1.29 10.56 -20.11
C GLU A 193 -0.46 9.35 -20.56
N THR A 194 0.18 9.46 -21.74
CA THR A 194 1.13 8.44 -22.20
C THR A 194 2.36 8.43 -21.27
N PRO A 195 2.82 7.26 -20.79
CA PRO A 195 4.00 7.20 -19.93
C PRO A 195 5.21 7.84 -20.62
N THR A 196 5.86 8.80 -19.95
CA THR A 196 7.18 9.25 -20.39
C THR A 196 8.20 8.18 -19.96
N PRO A 197 9.05 7.68 -20.86
CA PRO A 197 10.07 6.72 -20.48
C PRO A 197 10.94 7.32 -19.37
N GLN A 198 11.07 6.61 -18.26
CA GLN A 198 12.06 6.99 -17.24
C GLN A 198 13.47 6.73 -17.80
N PRO A 199 14.44 7.62 -17.52
CA PRO A 199 15.81 7.52 -18.01
C PRO A 199 16.56 6.32 -17.43
#